data_539e9b0dc83ec099bb871e5c99b785ed
#
_entry.id   539e9b0dc83ec099bb871e5c99b785ed
#
_cell.length_a   1.000
_cell.length_b   1.000
_cell.length_c   1.000
_cell.angle_alpha   90.00
_cell.angle_beta   90.00
_cell.angle_gamma   90.00
#
_symmetry.space_group_name_H-M   'P 1'
#
loop_
_entity.id
_entity.type
_entity.pdbx_description
1 polymer ?
#
loop_
_entity_poly.entity_id
_entity_poly.type
_entity_poly.pdbx_seq_one_letter_code
_entity_poly.pdbx_strand_id
1 'polypeptide(L)'
;MGIEVRKLDVAEVDTLVSIYSACFPKEIDHKEWLLANIQAFPRMIYYVALFNHKPVGYALWSVKSGFRPSSIVELEQLAVLPDFAGKGIGRQLLQASFDQFKAHLNDRGIAVKAVYTTTREGNFAEKLYASVFAVERHGVIKNYGSGDEVILFKRFV
;
A
#
# COMPACT_ATOMS: atom_id res chain seq x y z
N MET A 1 13.38 -19.72 0.45
CA MET A 1 13.22 -18.71 -0.57
C MET A 1 12.42 -17.55 -0.02
N GLY A 2 13.12 -16.48 0.24
CA GLY A 2 12.55 -15.34 0.92
C GLY A 2 11.98 -14.29 -0.01
N ILE A 3 11.01 -13.56 0.51
CA ILE A 3 10.57 -12.31 -0.06
C ILE A 3 11.39 -11.22 0.63
N GLU A 4 12.05 -10.39 -0.15
CA GLU A 4 12.65 -9.17 0.34
C GLU A 4 11.66 -8.02 0.14
N VAL A 5 11.50 -7.19 1.15
CA VAL A 5 10.68 -5.97 1.06
C VAL A 5 11.55 -4.78 1.47
N ARG A 6 11.61 -3.79 0.60
CA ARG A 6 12.40 -2.58 0.86
C ARG A 6 11.77 -1.35 0.22
N LYS A 7 12.20 -0.20 0.68
CA LYS A 7 11.83 1.06 0.04
C LYS A 7 12.27 1.06 -1.43
N LEU A 8 11.43 1.63 -2.29
CA LEU A 8 11.74 1.79 -3.71
C LEU A 8 12.96 2.71 -3.89
N ASP A 9 13.88 2.32 -4.75
CA ASP A 9 14.88 3.22 -5.30
C ASP A 9 14.25 3.94 -6.50
N VAL A 10 14.38 5.26 -6.55
CA VAL A 10 13.80 6.08 -7.63
C VAL A 10 14.28 5.62 -9.02
N ALA A 11 15.51 5.11 -9.13
CA ALA A 11 16.04 4.55 -10.38
C ALA A 11 15.24 3.34 -10.90
N GLU A 12 14.41 2.72 -10.04
CA GLU A 12 13.59 1.54 -10.38
C GLU A 12 12.16 1.89 -10.81
N VAL A 13 11.85 3.16 -11.03
CA VAL A 13 10.47 3.58 -11.32
C VAL A 13 9.86 2.84 -12.52
N ASP A 14 10.65 2.56 -13.57
CA ASP A 14 10.13 1.87 -14.76
C ASP A 14 9.71 0.43 -14.46
N THR A 15 10.36 -0.22 -13.52
CA THR A 15 9.94 -1.54 -13.04
C THR A 15 8.58 -1.47 -12.34
N LEU A 16 8.38 -0.46 -11.52
CA LEU A 16 7.11 -0.23 -10.86
C LEU A 16 5.99 0.09 -11.87
N VAL A 17 6.30 0.84 -12.91
CA VAL A 17 5.36 1.11 -14.00
C VAL A 17 4.86 -0.18 -14.63
N SER A 18 5.76 -1.15 -14.86
CA SER A 18 5.39 -2.45 -15.41
C SER A 18 4.42 -3.21 -14.51
N ILE A 19 4.67 -3.22 -13.19
CA ILE A 19 3.78 -3.87 -12.22
C ILE A 19 2.43 -3.15 -12.16
N TYR A 20 2.45 -1.83 -12.09
CA TYR A 20 1.23 -1.02 -12.06
C TYR A 20 0.38 -1.25 -13.30
N SER A 21 0.97 -1.19 -14.48
CA SER A 21 0.27 -1.40 -15.74
C SER A 21 -0.35 -2.81 -15.82
N ALA A 22 0.35 -3.82 -15.33
CA ALA A 22 -0.17 -5.19 -15.31
C ALA A 22 -1.35 -5.36 -14.34
N CYS A 23 -1.30 -4.71 -13.18
CA CYS A 23 -2.33 -4.83 -12.14
C CYS A 23 -3.52 -3.90 -12.36
N PHE A 24 -3.31 -2.74 -12.98
CA PHE A 24 -4.33 -1.70 -13.20
C PHE A 24 -4.33 -1.25 -14.67
N PRO A 25 -4.68 -2.15 -15.60
CA PRO A 25 -4.53 -1.86 -17.03
C PRO A 25 -5.50 -0.82 -17.58
N LYS A 26 -6.56 -0.50 -16.84
CA LYS A 26 -7.56 0.50 -17.25
C LYS A 26 -7.19 1.92 -16.87
N GLU A 27 -6.20 2.10 -16.03
CA GLU A 27 -5.73 3.42 -15.66
C GLU A 27 -4.79 3.97 -16.74
N ILE A 28 -4.59 5.28 -16.75
CA ILE A 28 -3.76 5.98 -17.73
C ILE A 28 -2.61 6.69 -17.04
N ASP A 29 -1.60 7.08 -17.79
CA ASP A 29 -0.47 7.89 -17.32
C ASP A 29 0.22 7.26 -16.10
N HIS A 30 0.42 5.95 -16.15
CA HIS A 30 0.96 5.17 -15.04
C HIS A 30 2.26 5.75 -14.49
N LYS A 31 3.20 6.11 -15.37
CA LYS A 31 4.50 6.65 -14.94
C LYS A 31 4.36 8.00 -14.26
N GLU A 32 3.53 8.89 -14.81
CA GLU A 32 3.29 10.21 -14.22
C GLU A 32 2.69 10.11 -12.83
N TRP A 33 1.73 9.20 -12.65
CA TRP A 33 1.09 8.99 -11.36
C TRP A 33 2.10 8.46 -10.32
N LEU A 34 2.93 7.50 -10.71
CA LEU A 34 3.98 6.98 -9.83
C LEU A 34 4.99 8.07 -9.45
N LEU A 35 5.44 8.86 -10.44
CA LEU A 35 6.40 9.93 -10.18
C LEU A 35 5.82 11.01 -9.27
N ALA A 36 4.55 11.37 -9.44
CA ALA A 36 3.88 12.35 -8.57
C ALA A 36 3.86 11.86 -7.11
N ASN A 37 3.59 10.58 -6.89
CA ASN A 37 3.61 10.00 -5.55
C ASN A 37 5.03 9.93 -4.97
N ILE A 38 6.02 9.60 -5.78
CA ILE A 38 7.43 9.59 -5.36
C ILE A 38 7.87 11.00 -4.93
N GLN A 39 7.46 12.03 -5.67
CA GLN A 39 7.78 13.42 -5.35
C GLN A 39 7.08 13.92 -4.08
N ALA A 40 6.06 13.21 -3.61
CA ALA A 40 5.38 13.53 -2.36
C ALA A 40 6.11 13.03 -1.11
N PHE A 41 7.32 12.50 -1.25
CA PHE A 41 8.16 12.14 -0.10
C PHE A 41 8.37 13.37 0.80
N PRO A 42 8.31 13.26 2.14
CA PRO A 42 8.21 12.04 2.94
C PRO A 42 6.76 11.61 3.28
N ARG A 43 5.76 12.25 2.72
CA ARG A 43 4.36 11.90 2.98
C ARG A 43 3.97 10.55 2.40
N MET A 44 4.51 10.21 1.23
CA MET A 44 4.19 8.97 0.51
C MET A 44 5.47 8.19 0.22
N ILE A 45 5.43 6.88 0.44
CA ILE A 45 6.57 5.99 0.18
C ILE A 45 6.07 4.71 -0.47
N TYR A 46 6.74 4.32 -1.56
CA TYR A 46 6.60 3.01 -2.18
C TYR A 46 7.56 2.01 -1.54
N TYR A 47 7.05 0.84 -1.25
CA TYR A 47 7.84 -0.32 -0.85
C TYR A 47 7.67 -1.42 -1.88
N VAL A 48 8.76 -2.04 -2.29
CA VAL A 48 8.77 -3.07 -3.32
C VAL A 48 9.03 -4.43 -2.71
N ALA A 49 8.31 -5.44 -3.19
CA ALA A 49 8.56 -6.84 -2.85
C ALA A 49 9.35 -7.49 -3.97
N LEU A 50 10.46 -8.15 -3.60
CA LEU A 50 11.28 -8.91 -4.53
C LEU A 50 11.19 -10.40 -4.19
N PHE A 51 10.96 -11.19 -5.21
CA PHE A 51 11.00 -12.65 -5.14
C PHE A 51 12.15 -13.13 -6.00
N ASN A 52 13.14 -13.81 -5.40
CA ASN A 52 14.38 -14.18 -6.07
C ASN A 52 15.03 -12.98 -6.79
N HIS A 53 15.15 -11.87 -6.05
CA HIS A 53 15.73 -10.60 -6.53
C HIS A 53 14.94 -9.91 -7.66
N LYS A 54 13.76 -10.40 -7.99
CA LYS A 54 12.91 -9.85 -9.05
C LYS A 54 11.72 -9.11 -8.43
N PRO A 55 11.50 -7.84 -8.78
CA PRO A 55 10.33 -7.11 -8.28
C PRO A 55 9.03 -7.76 -8.78
N VAL A 56 8.12 -8.07 -7.85
CA VAL A 56 6.86 -8.75 -8.13
C VAL A 56 5.64 -8.05 -7.56
N GLY A 57 5.84 -7.02 -6.75
CA GLY A 57 4.73 -6.27 -6.16
C GLY A 57 5.21 -5.02 -5.44
N TYR A 58 4.26 -4.17 -5.05
CA TYR A 58 4.55 -2.98 -4.27
C TYR A 58 3.38 -2.59 -3.37
N ALA A 59 3.67 -1.82 -2.35
CA ALA A 59 2.68 -1.16 -1.50
C ALA A 59 2.99 0.33 -1.46
N LEU A 60 1.95 1.17 -1.53
CA LEU A 60 2.05 2.61 -1.36
C LEU A 60 1.43 3.01 -0.04
N TRP A 61 2.22 3.58 0.84
CA TRP A 61 1.78 4.12 2.12
C TRP A 61 1.84 5.64 2.11
N SER A 62 0.88 6.28 2.77
CA SER A 62 0.85 7.72 2.94
C SER A 62 0.45 8.13 4.35
N VAL A 63 0.87 9.33 4.76
CA VAL A 63 0.36 9.98 5.97
C VAL A 63 -0.89 10.74 5.60
N LYS A 64 -1.97 10.49 6.33
CA LYS A 64 -3.28 11.09 6.06
C LYS A 64 -3.51 12.30 6.97
N SER A 65 -4.00 13.37 6.37
CA SER A 65 -4.50 14.56 7.08
C SER A 65 -3.44 15.37 7.84
N GLY A 66 -2.19 15.29 7.41
CA GLY A 66 -1.09 16.12 7.92
C GLY A 66 -0.12 15.38 8.85
N PHE A 67 1.08 15.94 8.96
CA PHE A 67 2.08 15.46 9.91
C PHE A 67 1.73 15.94 11.30
N ARG A 68 1.59 15.01 12.22
CA ARG A 68 1.26 15.28 13.64
C ARG A 68 2.09 14.36 14.50
N PRO A 69 2.30 14.70 15.78
CA PRO A 69 3.01 13.79 16.70
C PRO A 69 2.41 12.39 16.74
N SER A 70 1.11 12.27 16.39
CA SER A 70 0.41 11.00 16.24
C SER A 70 -0.51 11.11 15.01
N SER A 71 -0.25 10.30 13.99
CA SER A 71 -0.91 10.42 12.69
C SER A 71 -1.61 9.14 12.26
N ILE A 72 -2.58 9.29 11.38
CA ILE A 72 -3.23 8.17 10.67
C ILE A 72 -2.41 7.92 9.41
N VAL A 73 -2.17 6.66 9.09
CA VAL A 73 -1.54 6.26 7.82
C VAL A 73 -2.54 5.54 6.94
N GLU A 74 -2.38 5.71 5.66
CA GLU A 74 -3.24 5.05 4.66
C GLU A 74 -2.42 4.09 3.81
N LEU A 75 -2.91 2.86 3.69
CA LEU A 75 -2.50 1.97 2.60
C LEU A 75 -3.28 2.40 1.37
N GLU A 76 -2.62 3.11 0.48
CA GLU A 76 -3.29 3.69 -0.68
C GLU A 76 -3.37 2.74 -1.85
N GLN A 77 -2.35 1.90 -2.04
CA GLN A 77 -2.34 0.92 -3.12
C GLN A 77 -1.51 -0.29 -2.76
N LEU A 78 -1.98 -1.46 -3.17
CA LEU A 78 -1.27 -2.72 -3.09
C LEU A 78 -1.37 -3.39 -4.46
N ALA A 79 -0.24 -3.83 -5.00
CA ALA A 79 -0.18 -4.56 -6.25
C ALA A 79 0.77 -5.75 -6.13
N VAL A 80 0.33 -6.90 -6.60
CA VAL A 80 1.15 -8.10 -6.77
C VAL A 80 0.88 -8.64 -8.15
N LEU A 81 1.93 -8.93 -8.91
CA LEU A 81 1.78 -9.48 -10.26
C LEU A 81 0.92 -10.74 -10.23
N PRO A 82 -0.02 -10.90 -11.20
CA PRO A 82 -0.95 -12.04 -11.20
C PRO A 82 -0.27 -13.41 -11.11
N ASP A 83 0.87 -13.60 -11.76
CA ASP A 83 1.62 -14.86 -11.72
C ASP A 83 2.18 -15.20 -10.34
N PHE A 84 2.19 -14.24 -9.43
CA PHE A 84 2.68 -14.39 -8.06
C PHE A 84 1.57 -14.32 -7.03
N ALA A 85 0.31 -14.27 -7.45
CA ALA A 85 -0.84 -14.27 -6.54
C ALA A 85 -0.97 -15.61 -5.82
N GLY A 86 -1.54 -15.59 -4.61
CA GLY A 86 -1.80 -16.81 -3.84
C GLY A 86 -0.57 -17.44 -3.19
N LYS A 87 0.57 -16.76 -3.19
CA LYS A 87 1.84 -17.26 -2.60
C LYS A 87 2.20 -16.59 -1.27
N GLY A 88 1.31 -15.81 -0.70
CA GLY A 88 1.56 -15.09 0.55
C GLY A 88 2.40 -13.83 0.40
N ILE A 89 2.73 -13.42 -0.82
CA ILE A 89 3.56 -12.23 -1.07
C ILE A 89 2.86 -10.96 -0.60
N GLY A 90 1.58 -10.82 -0.87
CA GLY A 90 0.80 -9.65 -0.43
C GLY A 90 0.83 -9.47 1.07
N ARG A 91 0.68 -10.57 1.82
CA ARG A 91 0.75 -10.54 3.29
C ARG A 91 2.12 -10.09 3.78
N GLN A 92 3.19 -10.68 3.27
CA GLN A 92 4.56 -10.33 3.67
C GLN A 92 4.88 -8.88 3.29
N LEU A 93 4.46 -8.45 2.11
CA LEU A 93 4.63 -7.08 1.64
C LEU A 93 3.93 -6.09 2.56
N LEU A 94 2.67 -6.34 2.92
CA LEU A 94 1.92 -5.47 3.82
C LEU A 94 2.56 -5.37 5.19
N GLN A 95 2.91 -6.51 5.79
CA GLN A 95 3.48 -6.52 7.13
C GLN A 95 4.84 -5.82 7.16
N ALA A 96 5.74 -6.18 6.26
CA ALA A 96 7.09 -5.62 6.24
C ALA A 96 7.09 -4.14 5.84
N SER A 97 6.29 -3.75 4.86
CA SER A 97 6.22 -2.35 4.44
C SER A 97 5.61 -1.47 5.51
N PHE A 98 4.59 -1.96 6.22
CA PHE A 98 4.01 -1.22 7.35
C PHE A 98 5.03 -1.01 8.46
N ASP A 99 5.78 -2.06 8.82
CA ASP A 99 6.80 -1.94 9.85
C ASP A 99 7.89 -0.93 9.46
N GLN A 100 8.33 -0.95 8.21
CA GLN A 100 9.33 -0.01 7.70
C GLN A 100 8.78 1.42 7.64
N PHE A 101 7.54 1.60 7.19
CA PHE A 101 6.92 2.92 7.12
C PHE A 101 6.71 3.51 8.53
N LYS A 102 6.27 2.68 9.47
CA LYS A 102 6.13 3.07 10.87
C LYS A 102 7.47 3.48 11.48
N ALA A 103 8.53 2.72 11.23
CA ALA A 103 9.87 3.07 11.69
C ALA A 103 10.36 4.40 11.10
N HIS A 104 10.12 4.62 9.80
CA HIS A 104 10.45 5.88 9.14
C HIS A 104 9.74 7.07 9.80
N LEU A 105 8.46 6.94 10.11
CA LEU A 105 7.70 8.00 10.77
C LEU A 105 8.16 8.21 12.21
N ASN A 106 8.45 7.13 12.95
CA ASN A 106 8.95 7.23 14.32
C ASN A 106 10.28 7.99 14.38
N ASP A 107 11.16 7.78 13.41
CA ASP A 107 12.43 8.52 13.29
C ASP A 107 12.20 10.02 13.07
N ARG A 108 11.06 10.41 12.58
CA ARG A 108 10.64 11.80 12.39
C ARG A 108 9.80 12.34 13.55
N GLY A 109 9.67 11.58 14.63
CA GLY A 109 8.86 11.98 15.79
C GLY A 109 7.35 11.81 15.59
N ILE A 110 6.93 10.98 14.62
CA ILE A 110 5.53 10.75 14.31
C ILE A 110 5.14 9.33 14.71
N ALA A 111 4.25 9.19 15.68
CA ALA A 111 3.67 7.91 16.05
C ALA A 111 2.49 7.57 15.12
N VAL A 112 2.35 6.30 14.76
CA VAL A 112 1.21 5.82 13.98
C VAL A 112 0.09 5.44 14.93
N LYS A 113 -1.03 6.16 14.91
CA LYS A 113 -2.18 5.88 15.79
C LYS A 113 -3.25 5.02 15.15
N ALA A 114 -3.28 4.93 13.83
CA ALA A 114 -4.32 4.18 13.14
C ALA A 114 -3.91 3.86 11.71
N VAL A 115 -4.47 2.79 11.17
CA VAL A 115 -4.41 2.43 9.74
C VAL A 115 -5.78 2.65 9.11
N TYR A 116 -5.78 3.28 7.96
CA TYR A 116 -6.93 3.52 7.11
C TYR A 116 -6.67 2.90 5.73
N THR A 117 -7.65 2.26 5.16
CA THR A 117 -7.60 1.81 3.77
C THR A 117 -9.00 1.63 3.23
N THR A 118 -9.13 1.58 1.91
CA THR A 118 -10.39 1.28 1.26
C THR A 118 -10.17 0.19 0.24
N THR A 119 -11.23 -0.55 -0.06
CA THR A 119 -11.22 -1.53 -1.13
C THR A 119 -12.62 -1.69 -1.68
N ARG A 120 -12.73 -2.13 -2.92
CA ARG A 120 -14.01 -2.42 -3.53
C ARG A 120 -14.68 -3.58 -2.79
N GLU A 121 -15.98 -3.46 -2.52
CA GLU A 121 -16.75 -4.52 -1.88
C GLU A 121 -16.71 -5.80 -2.71
N GLY A 122 -16.50 -6.93 -2.04
CA GLY A 122 -16.31 -8.22 -2.69
C GLY A 122 -14.90 -8.52 -3.13
N ASN A 123 -13.96 -7.57 -2.97
CA ASN A 123 -12.55 -7.79 -3.26
C ASN A 123 -11.93 -8.64 -2.13
N PHE A 124 -11.09 -9.58 -2.51
CA PHE A 124 -10.33 -10.43 -1.57
C PHE A 124 -9.46 -9.60 -0.61
N ALA A 125 -9.05 -8.40 -1.02
CA ALA A 125 -8.18 -7.53 -0.24
C ALA A 125 -8.73 -7.20 1.14
N GLU A 126 -10.04 -7.10 1.31
CA GLU A 126 -10.64 -6.83 2.62
C GLU A 126 -10.22 -7.88 3.65
N LYS A 127 -10.28 -9.15 3.29
CA LYS A 127 -9.89 -10.25 4.18
C LYS A 127 -8.40 -10.21 4.49
N LEU A 128 -7.59 -9.89 3.49
CA LEU A 128 -6.14 -9.76 3.66
C LEU A 128 -5.81 -8.63 4.63
N TYR A 129 -6.41 -7.46 4.44
CA TYR A 129 -6.17 -6.30 5.32
C TYR A 129 -6.63 -6.57 6.74
N ALA A 130 -7.79 -7.20 6.92
CA ALA A 130 -8.29 -7.57 8.24
C ALA A 130 -7.34 -8.55 8.94
N SER A 131 -6.77 -9.50 8.21
CA SER A 131 -5.85 -10.49 8.78
C SER A 131 -4.49 -9.92 9.16
N VAL A 132 -4.02 -8.87 8.48
CA VAL A 132 -2.71 -8.25 8.75
C VAL A 132 -2.84 -7.13 9.78
N PHE A 133 -3.84 -6.26 9.66
CA PHE A 133 -3.96 -5.03 10.45
C PHE A 133 -5.11 -5.05 11.46
N ALA A 134 -5.97 -6.07 11.44
CA ALA A 134 -7.20 -6.12 12.23
C ALA A 134 -8.15 -4.94 11.95
N VAL A 135 -8.11 -4.40 10.73
CA VAL A 135 -9.05 -3.35 10.32
C VAL A 135 -10.48 -3.88 10.26
N GLU A 136 -11.43 -3.01 10.55
CA GLU A 136 -12.87 -3.30 10.54
C GLU A 136 -13.58 -2.35 9.60
N ARG A 137 -14.76 -2.75 9.12
CA ARG A 137 -15.59 -1.88 8.30
C ARG A 137 -16.13 -0.71 9.12
N HIS A 138 -15.98 0.49 8.60
CA HIS A 138 -16.53 1.71 9.19
C HIS A 138 -17.53 2.42 8.27
N GLY A 139 -17.70 1.96 7.07
CA GLY A 139 -18.65 2.52 6.14
C GLY A 139 -18.50 1.98 4.74
N VAL A 140 -19.44 2.37 3.89
CA VAL A 140 -19.47 2.02 2.46
C VAL A 140 -19.82 3.25 1.67
N ILE A 141 -19.04 3.55 0.64
CA ILE A 141 -19.35 4.63 -0.31
C ILE A 141 -20.01 3.98 -1.52
N LYS A 142 -21.29 4.28 -1.70
CA LYS A 142 -22.09 3.73 -2.80
C LYS A 142 -21.66 4.32 -4.14
N ASN A 143 -21.55 3.45 -5.16
CA ASN A 143 -21.24 3.85 -6.53
C ASN A 143 -19.93 4.64 -6.63
N TYR A 144 -18.94 4.27 -5.83
CA TYR A 144 -17.64 4.96 -5.81
C TYR A 144 -16.91 4.83 -7.15
N GLY A 145 -16.98 3.66 -7.75
CA GLY A 145 -16.40 3.38 -9.06
C GLY A 145 -17.30 2.38 -9.79
N SER A 146 -16.74 1.26 -10.24
CA SER A 146 -17.52 0.17 -10.83
C SER A 146 -18.32 -0.64 -9.80
N GLY A 147 -18.26 -0.26 -8.54
CA GLY A 147 -18.98 -0.87 -7.42
C GLY A 147 -18.86 0.01 -6.19
N ASP A 148 -19.29 -0.54 -5.06
CA ASP A 148 -19.23 0.16 -3.78
C ASP A 148 -17.82 0.04 -3.20
N GLU A 149 -17.38 1.07 -2.46
CA GLU A 149 -16.09 1.09 -1.78
C GLU A 149 -16.27 0.94 -0.28
N VAL A 150 -15.59 -0.04 0.31
CA VAL A 150 -15.62 -0.30 1.75
C VAL A 150 -14.51 0.50 2.43
N ILE A 151 -14.86 1.22 3.48
CA ILE A 151 -13.91 1.94 4.34
C ILE A 151 -13.49 1.03 5.47
N LEU A 152 -12.20 0.81 5.61
CA LEU A 152 -11.58 -0.03 6.63
C LEU A 152 -10.68 0.79 7.52
N PHE A 153 -10.75 0.57 8.82
CA PHE A 153 -10.02 1.36 9.79
C PHE A 153 -9.68 0.54 11.03
N LYS A 154 -8.50 0.80 11.61
CA LYS A 154 -8.08 0.26 12.89
C LYS A 154 -7.30 1.32 13.66
N ARG A 155 -7.79 1.67 14.84
CA ARG A 155 -7.05 2.52 15.78
C ARG A 155 -6.23 1.63 16.72
N PHE A 156 -4.98 2.02 16.93
CA PHE A 156 -4.05 1.29 17.82
C PHE A 156 -4.10 1.91 19.20
N VAL A 157 -4.71 2.28 19.85
CA VAL A 157 -4.74 2.89 21.22
C VAL A 157 -5.02 4.41 21.19
#